data_62c91c987125d50b6e5cc2daf7bb17c7
#
_entry.id   62c91c987125d50b6e5cc2daf7bb17c7
#
_cell.length_a   1.000
_cell.length_b   1.000
_cell.length_c   1.000
_cell.angle_alpha   90.00
_cell.angle_beta   90.00
_cell.angle_gamma   90.00
#
_symmetry.space_group_name_H-M   'P 1'
#
loop_
_entity.id
_entity.type
_entity.pdbx_description
1 polymer ?
#
loop_
_entity_poly.entity_id
_entity_poly.type
_entity_poly.pdbx_seq_one_letter_code
_entity_poly.pdbx_strand_id
1 'polypeptide(L)'
;MVKIIVINNYGQTCHLIHRAVRDLDQEVELMKNTSSIGEILEKEPDGLILSGGPTLERAGNCSAYVREIDLPILGICLGHQVMAKACGGAVRTGAAGGYAAVDIEILQENDILKGLGPVTKVWASHADEVSILPPDFIRLARSNICEVEAMKHKEKPLYGVQWHPEVSHTEKGNDLLRNFFQVCVTYQPATLPHSQ
;
A
#
# COMPACT_ATOMS: atom_id res chain seq x y z
N MET A 1 9.28 8.37 15.81
CA MET A 1 9.75 8.41 14.40
C MET A 1 9.84 6.97 13.94
N VAL A 2 9.30 6.67 12.78
CA VAL A 2 9.38 5.33 12.18
C VAL A 2 10.32 5.36 10.98
N LYS A 3 10.94 4.21 10.69
CA LYS A 3 11.78 4.01 9.51
C LYS A 3 11.00 3.25 8.44
N ILE A 4 10.76 3.90 7.32
CA ILE A 4 10.00 3.35 6.20
C ILE A 4 10.93 3.03 5.04
N ILE A 5 10.84 1.82 4.51
CA ILE A 5 11.44 1.49 3.23
C ILE A 5 10.38 1.59 2.14
N VAL A 6 10.65 2.44 1.15
CA VAL A 6 9.84 2.56 -0.06
C VAL A 6 10.45 1.66 -1.13
N ILE A 7 9.70 0.66 -1.58
CA ILE A 7 10.10 -0.23 -2.67
C ILE A 7 9.73 0.42 -4.00
N ASN A 8 10.76 0.71 -4.80
CA ASN A 8 10.60 1.36 -6.10
C ASN A 8 10.18 0.36 -7.19
N ASN A 9 8.92 0.43 -7.59
CA ASN A 9 8.38 -0.30 -8.74
C ASN A 9 8.48 0.50 -10.07
N TYR A 10 9.30 1.58 -10.05
CA TYR A 10 9.58 2.41 -11.21
C TYR A 10 8.36 3.16 -11.77
N GLY A 11 7.36 3.41 -10.94
CA GLY A 11 6.25 4.30 -11.24
C GLY A 11 6.67 5.78 -11.20
N GLN A 12 5.95 6.62 -11.94
CA GLN A 12 6.26 8.04 -12.08
C GLN A 12 6.20 8.81 -10.75
N THR A 13 5.39 8.36 -9.79
CA THR A 13 5.14 9.03 -8.51
C THR A 13 5.94 8.47 -7.33
N CYS A 14 6.82 7.48 -7.55
CA CYS A 14 7.57 6.85 -6.47
C CYS A 14 8.40 7.86 -5.65
N HIS A 15 9.01 8.85 -6.32
CA HIS A 15 9.76 9.92 -5.65
C HIS A 15 8.88 10.82 -4.78
N LEU A 16 7.58 10.95 -5.11
CA LEU A 16 6.60 11.70 -4.30
C LEU A 16 6.26 10.94 -3.02
N ILE A 17 6.20 9.60 -3.05
CA ILE A 17 6.02 8.79 -1.84
C ILE A 17 7.20 9.03 -0.89
N HIS A 18 8.43 8.91 -1.39
CA HIS A 18 9.64 9.17 -0.60
C HIS A 18 9.60 10.58 0.02
N ARG A 19 9.26 11.59 -0.80
CA ARG A 19 9.14 12.97 -0.34
C ARG A 19 8.05 13.12 0.74
N ALA A 20 6.86 12.56 0.53
CA ALA A 20 5.74 12.67 1.47
C ALA A 20 6.09 12.05 2.83
N VAL A 21 6.76 10.90 2.87
CA VAL A 21 7.22 10.26 4.11
C VAL A 21 8.22 11.16 4.84
N ARG A 22 9.20 11.70 4.12
CA ARG A 22 10.20 12.63 4.70
C ARG A 22 9.55 13.94 5.21
N ASP A 23 8.65 14.52 4.43
CA ASP A 23 7.97 15.79 4.77
C ASP A 23 6.98 15.62 5.96
N LEU A 24 6.69 14.37 6.35
CA LEU A 24 5.97 13.97 7.55
C LEU A 24 6.90 13.57 8.71
N ASP A 25 8.17 14.00 8.65
CA ASP A 25 9.19 13.81 9.69
C ASP A 25 9.47 12.33 10.03
N GLN A 26 9.41 11.43 9.03
CA GLN A 26 9.79 10.04 9.19
C GLN A 26 11.12 9.74 8.47
N GLU A 27 11.84 8.73 8.97
CA GLU A 27 13.02 8.20 8.27
C GLU A 27 12.57 7.40 7.05
N VAL A 28 13.20 7.63 5.91
CA VAL A 28 12.82 6.95 4.67
C VAL A 28 14.03 6.57 3.83
N GLU A 29 14.03 5.35 3.32
CA GLU A 29 15.02 4.85 2.36
C GLU A 29 14.30 4.28 1.14
N LEU A 30 14.86 4.53 -0.05
CA LEU A 30 14.34 4.00 -1.31
C LEU A 30 15.17 2.77 -1.71
N MET A 31 14.51 1.62 -1.89
CA MET A 31 15.17 0.39 -2.34
C MET A 31 14.55 -0.12 -3.65
N LYS A 32 15.33 -0.87 -4.42
CA LYS A 32 14.86 -1.50 -5.66
C LYS A 32 13.88 -2.64 -5.35
N ASN A 33 12.92 -2.87 -6.21
CA ASN A 33 12.01 -4.01 -6.09
C ASN A 33 12.67 -5.38 -6.36
N THR A 34 13.95 -5.39 -6.73
CA THR A 34 14.77 -6.59 -6.89
C THR A 34 15.67 -6.87 -5.68
N SER A 35 15.65 -6.00 -4.65
CA SER A 35 16.40 -6.24 -3.41
C SER A 35 15.96 -7.54 -2.75
N SER A 36 16.89 -8.24 -2.10
CA SER A 36 16.54 -9.42 -1.32
C SER A 36 15.83 -9.04 -0.01
N ILE A 37 15.07 -9.96 0.56
CA ILE A 37 14.44 -9.77 1.87
C ILE A 37 15.50 -9.49 2.95
N GLY A 38 16.65 -10.18 2.89
CA GLY A 38 17.76 -9.94 3.80
C GLY A 38 18.27 -8.50 3.77
N GLU A 39 18.53 -7.96 2.57
CA GLU A 39 18.96 -6.57 2.39
C GLU A 39 17.93 -5.55 2.94
N ILE A 40 16.63 -5.86 2.82
CA ILE A 40 15.57 -5.01 3.38
C ILE A 40 15.58 -5.08 4.91
N LEU A 41 15.64 -6.28 5.50
CA LEU A 41 15.59 -6.48 6.95
C LEU A 41 16.87 -6.00 7.65
N GLU A 42 18.03 -6.03 7.00
CA GLU A 42 19.29 -5.44 7.50
C GLU A 42 19.18 -3.92 7.75
N LYS A 43 18.21 -3.26 7.13
CA LYS A 43 17.93 -1.84 7.35
C LYS A 43 17.07 -1.59 8.59
N GLU A 44 16.56 -2.64 9.23
CA GLU A 44 15.70 -2.55 10.43
C GLU A 44 14.49 -1.61 10.22
N PRO A 45 13.66 -1.79 9.16
CA PRO A 45 12.49 -0.94 8.95
C PRO A 45 11.35 -1.26 9.90
N ASP A 46 10.56 -0.24 10.23
CA ASP A 46 9.28 -0.40 10.95
C ASP A 46 8.12 -0.73 10.01
N GLY A 47 8.27 -0.49 8.72
CA GLY A 47 7.26 -0.77 7.71
C GLY A 47 7.75 -0.56 6.28
N LEU A 48 6.98 -1.10 5.32
CA LEU A 48 7.27 -1.00 3.90
C LEU A 48 6.13 -0.31 3.15
N ILE A 49 6.50 0.47 2.12
CA ILE A 49 5.55 0.99 1.13
C ILE A 49 5.93 0.44 -0.23
N LEU A 50 5.06 -0.34 -0.86
CA LEU A 50 5.22 -0.80 -2.23
C LEU A 50 4.64 0.25 -3.17
N SER A 51 5.48 0.92 -3.95
CA SER A 51 5.05 2.01 -4.82
C SER A 51 4.18 1.56 -6.00
N GLY A 52 3.55 2.52 -6.66
CA GLY A 52 3.00 2.33 -7.99
C GLY A 52 4.09 1.94 -9.02
N GLY A 53 3.66 1.43 -10.16
CA GLY A 53 4.56 0.99 -11.21
C GLY A 53 3.82 0.68 -12.51
N PRO A 54 4.54 0.30 -13.58
CA PRO A 54 3.94 0.16 -14.90
C PRO A 54 3.09 -1.11 -15.06
N THR A 55 3.56 -2.28 -14.59
CA THR A 55 2.86 -3.56 -14.75
C THR A 55 3.21 -4.55 -13.65
N LEU A 56 2.35 -5.55 -13.44
CA LEU A 56 2.57 -6.64 -12.46
C LEU A 56 3.85 -7.45 -12.74
N GLU A 57 4.20 -7.68 -14.01
CA GLU A 57 5.39 -8.44 -14.41
C GLU A 57 6.68 -7.72 -14.01
N ARG A 58 6.63 -6.40 -13.84
CA ARG A 58 7.78 -5.58 -13.45
C ARG A 58 7.88 -5.30 -11.96
N ALA A 59 7.01 -5.90 -11.16
CA ALA A 59 6.97 -5.71 -9.70
C ALA A 59 8.12 -6.43 -8.94
N GLY A 60 8.99 -7.16 -9.64
CA GLY A 60 10.15 -7.81 -9.04
C GLY A 60 9.78 -8.77 -7.90
N ASN A 61 10.42 -8.60 -6.75
CA ASN A 61 10.25 -9.45 -5.57
C ASN A 61 9.06 -9.03 -4.67
N CYS A 62 8.25 -8.05 -5.04
CA CYS A 62 7.18 -7.50 -4.18
C CYS A 62 6.20 -8.58 -3.68
N SER A 63 5.90 -9.61 -4.50
CA SER A 63 5.05 -10.73 -4.06
C SER A 63 5.69 -11.56 -2.94
N ALA A 64 7.02 -11.69 -2.92
CA ALA A 64 7.74 -12.36 -1.84
C ALA A 64 7.72 -11.50 -0.57
N TYR A 65 7.91 -10.19 -0.68
CA TYR A 65 7.84 -9.28 0.47
C TYR A 65 6.49 -9.37 1.17
N VAL A 66 5.39 -9.36 0.41
CA VAL A 66 4.03 -9.48 0.97
C VAL A 66 3.81 -10.80 1.71
N ARG A 67 4.39 -11.90 1.24
CA ARG A 67 4.18 -13.23 1.84
C ARG A 67 5.09 -13.52 3.03
N GLU A 68 6.32 -13.01 2.99
CA GLU A 68 7.42 -13.49 3.84
C GLU A 68 7.90 -12.46 4.88
N ILE A 69 7.67 -11.15 4.65
CA ILE A 69 8.07 -10.11 5.61
C ILE A 69 6.96 -9.91 6.64
N ASP A 70 7.31 -10.06 7.92
CA ASP A 70 6.41 -9.86 9.06
C ASP A 70 6.52 -8.42 9.59
N LEU A 71 6.13 -7.47 8.76
CA LEU A 71 6.06 -6.03 9.06
C LEU A 71 4.81 -5.42 8.42
N PRO A 72 4.36 -4.25 8.87
CA PRO A 72 3.33 -3.48 8.19
C PRO A 72 3.74 -3.15 6.75
N ILE A 73 2.85 -3.46 5.79
CA ILE A 73 3.05 -3.17 4.37
C ILE A 73 1.86 -2.39 3.82
N LEU A 74 2.15 -1.23 3.20
CA LEU A 74 1.19 -0.46 2.43
C LEU A 74 1.49 -0.60 0.94
N GLY A 75 0.56 -1.17 0.17
CA GLY A 75 0.62 -1.20 -1.29
C GLY A 75 -0.13 -0.02 -1.91
N ILE A 76 0.52 0.75 -2.76
CA ILE A 76 -0.06 1.89 -3.50
C ILE A 76 -0.15 1.52 -4.98
N CYS A 77 -1.34 1.64 -5.57
CA CYS A 77 -1.64 1.38 -6.98
C CYS A 77 -1.13 -0.01 -7.43
N LEU A 78 -0.01 -0.13 -8.15
CA LEU A 78 0.58 -1.44 -8.48
C LEU A 78 0.89 -2.27 -7.22
N GLY A 79 1.40 -1.65 -6.15
CA GLY A 79 1.67 -2.35 -4.88
C GLY A 79 0.40 -2.99 -4.27
N HIS A 80 -0.75 -2.31 -4.38
CA HIS A 80 -2.06 -2.85 -4.00
C HIS A 80 -2.45 -4.07 -4.85
N GLN A 81 -2.27 -3.98 -6.17
CA GLN A 81 -2.58 -5.08 -7.11
C GLN A 81 -1.67 -6.29 -6.90
N VAL A 82 -0.36 -6.06 -6.68
CA VAL A 82 0.61 -7.12 -6.34
C VAL A 82 0.21 -7.81 -5.05
N MET A 83 -0.16 -7.05 -4.02
CA MET A 83 -0.62 -7.59 -2.73
C MET A 83 -1.87 -8.47 -2.92
N ALA A 84 -2.87 -8.00 -3.66
CA ALA A 84 -4.05 -8.79 -3.95
C ALA A 84 -3.70 -10.10 -4.63
N LYS A 85 -2.87 -10.07 -5.68
CA LYS A 85 -2.47 -11.27 -6.43
C LYS A 85 -1.64 -12.22 -5.58
N ALA A 86 -0.71 -11.70 -4.78
CA ALA A 86 0.15 -12.51 -3.89
C ALA A 86 -0.64 -13.28 -2.83
N CYS A 87 -1.82 -12.76 -2.44
CA CYS A 87 -2.70 -13.34 -1.43
C CYS A 87 -3.93 -14.08 -2.00
N GLY A 88 -3.93 -14.42 -3.30
CA GLY A 88 -4.97 -15.25 -3.91
C GLY A 88 -6.14 -14.49 -4.50
N GLY A 89 -6.07 -13.17 -4.62
CA GLY A 89 -6.99 -12.34 -5.38
C GLY A 89 -6.68 -12.32 -6.88
N ALA A 90 -7.47 -11.57 -7.63
CA ALA A 90 -7.27 -11.38 -9.07
C ALA A 90 -7.26 -9.91 -9.46
N VAL A 91 -6.51 -9.62 -10.52
CA VAL A 91 -6.39 -8.29 -11.14
C VAL A 91 -6.84 -8.40 -12.60
N ARG A 92 -7.55 -7.42 -13.08
CA ARG A 92 -7.99 -7.29 -14.48
C ARG A 92 -7.78 -5.86 -14.96
N THR A 93 -7.81 -5.67 -16.27
CA THR A 93 -7.93 -4.33 -16.85
C THR A 93 -9.31 -3.76 -16.52
N GLY A 94 -9.35 -2.58 -15.94
CA GLY A 94 -10.58 -1.89 -15.56
C GLY A 94 -11.35 -1.37 -16.77
N ALA A 95 -12.68 -1.32 -16.66
CA ALA A 95 -13.54 -0.88 -17.76
C ALA A 95 -13.41 0.62 -18.07
N ALA A 96 -13.05 1.44 -17.08
CA ALA A 96 -13.09 2.90 -17.19
C ALA A 96 -11.72 3.58 -17.25
N GLY A 97 -10.62 2.89 -16.92
CA GLY A 97 -9.27 3.47 -16.85
C GLY A 97 -9.24 4.80 -16.09
N GLY A 98 -8.85 4.80 -14.82
CA GLY A 98 -8.92 5.99 -13.98
C GLY A 98 -7.68 6.88 -14.13
N TYR A 99 -7.80 7.99 -14.86
CA TYR A 99 -6.81 9.08 -14.86
C TYR A 99 -7.53 10.38 -14.50
N ALA A 100 -8.02 10.48 -13.28
CA ALA A 100 -8.83 11.61 -12.83
C ALA A 100 -8.95 11.68 -11.30
N ALA A 101 -9.52 12.79 -10.84
CA ALA A 101 -10.04 12.86 -9.49
C ALA A 101 -11.32 12.00 -9.38
N VAL A 102 -11.37 11.13 -8.39
CA VAL A 102 -12.47 10.19 -8.13
C VAL A 102 -12.93 10.34 -6.69
N ASP A 103 -14.25 10.36 -6.49
CA ASP A 103 -14.82 10.30 -5.15
C ASP A 103 -14.91 8.82 -4.73
N ILE A 104 -14.26 8.47 -3.62
CA ILE A 104 -14.31 7.14 -3.04
C ILE A 104 -15.20 7.12 -1.80
N GLU A 105 -16.02 6.08 -1.69
CA GLU A 105 -16.83 5.78 -0.53
C GLU A 105 -16.02 4.94 0.46
N ILE A 106 -15.85 5.44 1.68
CA ILE A 106 -15.20 4.72 2.77
C ILE A 106 -16.25 3.82 3.45
N LEU A 107 -16.09 2.52 3.29
CA LEU A 107 -17.00 1.50 3.84
C LEU A 107 -16.67 1.20 5.30
N GLN A 108 -15.39 1.28 5.66
CA GLN A 108 -14.91 1.04 7.03
C GLN A 108 -13.79 2.02 7.34
N GLU A 109 -14.06 2.95 8.28
CA GLU A 109 -13.03 3.79 8.88
C GLU A 109 -12.26 2.99 9.92
N ASN A 110 -11.17 2.40 9.53
CA ASN A 110 -10.26 1.72 10.45
C ASN A 110 -8.81 2.03 10.09
N ASP A 111 -7.91 1.77 11.02
CA ASP A 111 -6.46 1.86 10.83
C ASP A 111 -6.07 3.01 9.85
N ILE A 112 -5.69 2.66 8.61
CA ILE A 112 -5.17 3.63 7.63
C ILE A 112 -6.22 4.61 7.08
N LEU A 113 -7.51 4.29 7.15
CA LEU A 113 -8.60 5.16 6.65
C LEU A 113 -9.30 5.96 7.75
N LYS A 114 -8.79 5.95 8.97
CA LYS A 114 -9.34 6.74 10.09
C LYS A 114 -9.38 8.23 9.73
N GLY A 115 -10.57 8.82 9.85
CA GLY A 115 -10.81 10.24 9.57
C GLY A 115 -10.91 10.62 8.10
N LEU A 116 -10.90 9.63 7.17
CA LEU A 116 -11.04 9.90 5.74
C LEU A 116 -12.50 9.91 5.27
N GLY A 117 -13.40 9.20 5.99
CA GLY A 117 -14.77 9.03 5.57
C GLY A 117 -15.69 10.24 5.74
N PRO A 118 -16.99 10.09 5.36
CA PRO A 118 -17.55 8.94 4.64
C PRO A 118 -17.17 8.90 3.14
N VAL A 119 -16.82 10.04 2.54
CA VAL A 119 -16.37 10.19 1.15
C VAL A 119 -15.14 11.07 1.12
N THR A 120 -14.19 10.74 0.27
CA THR A 120 -13.00 11.56 0.04
C THR A 120 -12.63 11.56 -1.44
N LYS A 121 -12.09 12.68 -1.91
CA LYS A 121 -11.64 12.82 -3.30
C LYS A 121 -10.18 12.41 -3.41
N VAL A 122 -9.88 11.51 -4.33
CA VAL A 122 -8.55 10.96 -4.54
C VAL A 122 -8.13 11.05 -6.00
N TRP A 123 -6.83 10.98 -6.25
CA TRP A 123 -6.29 10.90 -7.59
C TRP A 123 -6.08 9.44 -7.99
N ALA A 124 -6.83 8.99 -9.00
CA ALA A 124 -6.64 7.70 -9.65
C ALA A 124 -5.71 7.84 -10.87
N SER A 125 -4.83 6.87 -11.07
CA SER A 125 -3.94 6.78 -12.24
C SER A 125 -3.60 5.32 -12.51
N HIS A 126 -4.59 4.55 -12.98
CA HIS A 126 -4.43 3.12 -13.22
C HIS A 126 -5.32 2.63 -14.37
N ALA A 127 -4.83 1.64 -15.12
CA ALA A 127 -5.63 0.89 -16.10
C ALA A 127 -6.17 -0.41 -15.51
N ASP A 128 -5.41 -1.04 -14.62
CA ASP A 128 -5.76 -2.30 -13.97
C ASP A 128 -6.35 -2.09 -12.58
N GLU A 129 -7.19 -3.01 -12.15
CA GLU A 129 -7.89 -2.99 -10.85
C GLU A 129 -7.96 -4.38 -10.22
N VAL A 130 -8.09 -4.45 -8.90
CA VAL A 130 -8.40 -5.70 -8.20
C VAL A 130 -9.84 -6.09 -8.50
N SER A 131 -10.01 -7.21 -9.22
CA SER A 131 -11.33 -7.74 -9.61
C SER A 131 -11.88 -8.79 -8.67
N ILE A 132 -11.02 -9.50 -7.95
CA ILE A 132 -11.37 -10.46 -6.91
C ILE A 132 -10.57 -10.13 -5.66
N LEU A 133 -11.27 -9.75 -4.60
CA LEU A 133 -10.66 -9.51 -3.29
C LEU A 133 -10.07 -10.82 -2.76
N PRO A 134 -8.83 -10.84 -2.21
CA PRO A 134 -8.28 -12.05 -1.62
C PRO A 134 -9.15 -12.57 -0.46
N PRO A 135 -9.21 -13.89 -0.21
CA PRO A 135 -10.13 -14.49 0.78
C PRO A 135 -9.99 -13.94 2.20
N ASP A 136 -8.73 -13.63 2.60
CA ASP A 136 -8.42 -13.14 3.95
C ASP A 136 -8.37 -11.61 4.06
N PHE A 137 -8.87 -10.92 3.05
CA PHE A 137 -8.98 -9.46 3.06
C PHE A 137 -10.41 -9.00 3.25
N ILE A 138 -10.54 -7.78 3.76
CA ILE A 138 -11.78 -7.01 3.77
C ILE A 138 -11.62 -5.77 2.90
N ARG A 139 -12.69 -5.40 2.22
CA ARG A 139 -12.77 -4.19 1.44
C ARG A 139 -13.03 -3.00 2.37
N LEU A 140 -12.21 -1.96 2.25
CA LEU A 140 -12.32 -0.77 3.07
C LEU A 140 -12.96 0.42 2.33
N ALA A 141 -12.80 0.48 1.00
CA ALA A 141 -13.34 1.55 0.17
C ALA A 141 -13.65 1.06 -1.24
N ARG A 142 -14.55 1.77 -1.92
CA ARG A 142 -14.93 1.56 -3.32
C ARG A 142 -15.21 2.88 -4.02
N SER A 143 -15.29 2.85 -5.35
CA SER A 143 -15.80 3.95 -6.17
C SER A 143 -16.76 3.43 -7.24
N ASN A 144 -17.27 4.33 -8.07
CA ASN A 144 -18.08 3.97 -9.24
C ASN A 144 -17.27 3.36 -10.40
N ILE A 145 -15.94 3.47 -10.35
CA ILE A 145 -15.03 2.94 -11.38
C ILE A 145 -14.19 1.77 -10.89
N CYS A 146 -14.01 1.59 -9.59
CA CYS A 146 -13.21 0.52 -9.01
C CYS A 146 -13.87 -0.03 -7.74
N GLU A 147 -14.16 -1.32 -7.76
CA GLU A 147 -14.86 -2.00 -6.66
C GLU A 147 -13.98 -2.18 -5.41
N VAL A 148 -12.67 -2.28 -5.58
CA VAL A 148 -11.70 -2.44 -4.48
C VAL A 148 -10.71 -1.29 -4.51
N GLU A 149 -11.15 -0.13 -4.08
CA GLU A 149 -10.29 1.05 -3.94
C GLU A 149 -9.32 0.91 -2.76
N ALA A 150 -9.75 0.30 -1.66
CA ALA A 150 -8.88 -0.04 -0.55
C ALA A 150 -9.25 -1.38 0.07
N MET A 151 -8.24 -2.06 0.56
CA MET A 151 -8.36 -3.34 1.24
C MET A 151 -7.38 -3.47 2.40
N LYS A 152 -7.70 -4.34 3.36
CA LYS A 152 -6.77 -4.76 4.42
C LYS A 152 -6.91 -6.26 4.67
N HIS A 153 -5.81 -6.90 5.07
CA HIS A 153 -5.85 -8.27 5.57
C HIS A 153 -6.52 -8.32 6.95
N LYS A 154 -7.28 -9.37 7.24
CA LYS A 154 -8.04 -9.52 8.49
C LYS A 154 -7.15 -9.59 9.73
N GLU A 155 -5.99 -10.23 9.61
CA GLU A 155 -5.09 -10.52 10.74
C GLU A 155 -3.72 -9.86 10.60
N LYS A 156 -3.14 -9.84 9.39
CA LYS A 156 -1.81 -9.28 9.13
C LYS A 156 -1.88 -7.77 8.88
N PRO A 157 -0.81 -7.01 9.15
CA PRO A 157 -0.76 -5.57 8.90
C PRO A 157 -0.49 -5.25 7.41
N LEU A 158 -1.28 -5.85 6.51
CA LEU A 158 -1.21 -5.65 5.06
C LEU A 158 -2.37 -4.77 4.60
N TYR A 159 -2.04 -3.66 3.97
CA TYR A 159 -2.98 -2.64 3.50
C TYR A 159 -2.70 -2.31 2.04
N GLY A 160 -3.75 -2.07 1.28
CA GLY A 160 -3.61 -1.64 -0.10
C GLY A 160 -4.60 -0.55 -0.45
N VAL A 161 -4.16 0.43 -1.24
CA VAL A 161 -4.98 1.50 -1.82
C VAL A 161 -4.71 1.59 -3.32
N GLN A 162 -5.77 1.70 -4.12
CA GLN A 162 -5.65 1.78 -5.58
C GLN A 162 -5.23 3.17 -6.05
N TRP A 163 -5.57 4.21 -5.29
CA TRP A 163 -5.22 5.60 -5.60
C TRP A 163 -3.83 5.99 -5.10
N HIS A 164 -3.43 7.22 -5.41
CA HIS A 164 -2.15 7.81 -5.06
C HIS A 164 -2.27 8.81 -3.90
N PRO A 165 -2.01 8.42 -2.65
CA PRO A 165 -2.05 9.32 -1.50
C PRO A 165 -0.94 10.38 -1.51
N GLU A 166 0.15 10.12 -2.24
CA GLU A 166 1.34 10.98 -2.31
C GLU A 166 1.17 12.19 -3.23
N VAL A 167 0.12 12.23 -4.05
CA VAL A 167 -0.08 13.35 -4.98
C VAL A 167 -0.97 14.42 -4.37
N SER A 168 -0.68 15.68 -4.69
CA SER A 168 -1.36 16.85 -4.11
C SER A 168 -2.86 16.95 -4.43
N HIS A 169 -3.34 16.25 -5.46
CA HIS A 169 -4.75 16.20 -5.82
C HIS A 169 -5.57 15.21 -4.98
N THR A 170 -4.91 14.39 -4.16
CA THR A 170 -5.58 13.49 -3.21
C THR A 170 -5.83 14.23 -1.90
N GLU A 171 -7.10 14.38 -1.55
CA GLU A 171 -7.48 14.91 -0.24
C GLU A 171 -7.06 13.93 0.86
N LYS A 172 -6.60 14.46 2.00
CA LYS A 172 -6.20 13.67 3.18
C LYS A 172 -5.15 12.57 2.91
N GLY A 173 -4.37 12.69 1.83
CA GLY A 173 -3.30 11.70 1.52
C GLY A 173 -2.25 11.62 2.64
N ASN A 174 -1.86 12.75 3.21
CA ASN A 174 -0.95 12.79 4.35
C ASN A 174 -1.54 12.15 5.62
N ASP A 175 -2.87 12.24 5.82
CA ASP A 175 -3.51 11.62 6.97
C ASP A 175 -3.51 10.09 6.85
N LEU A 176 -3.71 9.56 5.64
CA LEU A 176 -3.55 8.13 5.36
C LEU A 176 -2.13 7.66 5.70
N LEU A 177 -1.10 8.40 5.26
CA LEU A 177 0.29 8.06 5.55
C LEU A 177 0.58 8.12 7.06
N ARG A 178 0.12 9.16 7.78
CA ARG A 178 0.24 9.24 9.24
C ARG A 178 -0.44 8.06 9.95
N ASN A 179 -1.63 7.67 9.48
CA ASN A 179 -2.33 6.51 10.01
C ASN A 179 -1.53 5.23 9.80
N PHE A 180 -0.90 5.06 8.63
CA PHE A 180 -0.02 3.91 8.38
C PHE A 180 1.22 3.94 9.29
N PHE A 181 1.84 5.10 9.51
CA PHE A 181 2.97 5.20 10.46
C PHE A 181 2.54 4.84 11.89
N GLN A 182 1.31 5.18 12.28
CA GLN A 182 0.78 4.77 13.57
C GLN A 182 0.62 3.24 13.67
N VAL A 183 0.23 2.57 12.59
CA VAL A 183 0.23 1.10 12.53
C VAL A 183 1.65 0.57 12.74
N CYS A 184 2.66 1.15 12.07
CA CYS A 184 4.06 0.73 12.23
C CYS A 184 4.55 0.90 13.68
N VAL A 185 4.19 1.99 14.36
CA VAL A 185 4.54 2.22 15.78
C VAL A 185 3.94 1.18 16.71
N THR A 186 2.71 0.73 16.44
CA THR A 186 1.97 -0.17 17.34
C THR A 186 2.16 -1.65 17.03
N TYR A 187 2.68 -1.95 15.84
CA TYR A 187 2.89 -3.33 15.43
C TYR A 187 4.05 -3.96 16.19
N GLN A 188 3.84 -5.17 16.68
CA GLN A 188 4.89 -6.02 17.25
C GLN A 188 4.94 -7.31 16.45
N PRO A 189 6.05 -7.58 15.75
CA PRO A 189 6.24 -8.85 15.05
C PRO A 189 6.02 -10.03 16.00
N ALA A 190 5.42 -11.11 15.50
CA ALA A 190 5.31 -12.33 16.28
C ALA A 190 6.73 -12.79 16.68
N THR A 191 7.01 -12.80 17.99
CA THR A 191 8.28 -13.34 18.48
C THR A 191 8.40 -14.78 18.02
N LEU A 192 9.39 -15.07 17.18
CA LEU A 192 9.74 -16.45 16.86
C LEU A 192 10.00 -17.16 18.18
N PRO A 193 9.41 -18.35 18.44
CA PRO A 193 9.76 -19.11 19.61
C PRO A 193 11.28 -19.38 19.53
N HIS A 194 12.00 -18.91 20.54
CA HIS A 194 13.43 -19.24 20.68
C HIS A 194 13.55 -20.75 20.62
N SER A 195 14.14 -21.26 19.53
CA SER A 195 14.55 -22.65 19.45
C SER A 195 15.56 -22.90 20.57
N GLN A 196 15.11 -23.64 21.57
CA GLN A 196 15.95 -24.20 22.63
C GLN A 196 16.84 -25.30 22.06
#